data_dcdb80e16270399e19dfd81f4c04c57a
#
_entry.id   dcdb80e16270399e19dfd81f4c04c57a
#
_cell.length_a   1.000
_cell.length_b   1.000
_cell.length_c   1.000
_cell.angle_alpha   90.00
_cell.angle_beta   90.00
_cell.angle_gamma   90.00
#
_symmetry.space_group_name_H-M   'P 1'
#
loop_
_entity.id
_entity.type
_entity.pdbx_description
1 polymer ?
#
loop_
_entity_poly.entity_id
_entity_poly.type
_entity_poly.pdbx_seq_one_letter_code
_entity_poly.pdbx_strand_id
1 'polypeptide(L)'
;TIAEPDNIWMSQLGEFFNFDVGDAADTDAISMVAATGDVNEIRYLVSNRDLQVFTASNELYIPTYLNQAITPTNAQIRKQTPYGVEHVEPMSIDGATIFVQNNGRIIREYIYTDTEEAYTATSVSTIASHLIDAPKYLAVVHSGFGLPDSYAALTLNNGDLALFSSNRAEKRASWTRAVANGTFGSVCSIEDRLFANVYDASGNLKLCEFDTEVGLDFWLYGAVSTNVVDVSAVYSSGDSVDVIAIKDSTQYSLGAFTVNGSNQVDLTAHASESYTHAYVGKKFTAKIITNPVDAAVSNGPATGSARGITNIVLDLKNANSVKVNSRAPTMSSGFTGKKEFRSLGYSRDPQVTIEQDDPLTMQVNGIIAELII
;
A
#
# COMPACT_ATOMS: atom_id res chain seq x y z
N THR A 1 -29.40 0.18 12.13
CA THR A 1 -30.03 1.55 12.08
C THR A 1 -29.54 2.40 13.25
N ILE A 2 -29.68 3.74 13.19
CA ILE A 2 -29.31 4.61 14.33
C ILE A 2 -30.14 4.30 15.59
N ALA A 3 -31.38 3.86 15.43
CA ALA A 3 -32.27 3.51 16.53
C ALA A 3 -31.94 2.14 17.17
N GLU A 4 -31.37 1.23 16.38
CA GLU A 4 -31.00 -0.13 16.79
C GLU A 4 -29.61 -0.44 16.21
N PRO A 5 -28.54 0.11 16.81
CA PRO A 5 -27.19 0.05 16.24
C PRO A 5 -26.57 -1.35 16.31
N ASP A 6 -27.14 -2.24 17.07
CA ASP A 6 -26.71 -3.64 17.28
C ASP A 6 -27.59 -4.66 16.54
N ASN A 7 -28.57 -4.21 15.73
CA ASN A 7 -29.50 -5.10 15.03
C ASN A 7 -29.15 -5.20 13.52
N ILE A 8 -29.21 -6.42 13.01
CA ILE A 8 -29.10 -6.74 11.58
C ILE A 8 -30.47 -7.08 11.04
N TRP A 9 -30.88 -6.38 9.99
CA TRP A 9 -32.08 -6.64 9.25
C TRP A 9 -31.75 -7.20 7.88
N MET A 10 -32.35 -8.33 7.50
CA MET A 10 -32.27 -8.89 6.16
C MET A 10 -33.68 -8.93 5.56
N SER A 11 -33.79 -8.54 4.28
CA SER A 11 -35.06 -8.49 3.59
C SER A 11 -35.63 -9.88 3.30
N GLN A 12 -36.91 -9.95 3.00
CA GLN A 12 -37.55 -11.17 2.51
C GLN A 12 -36.90 -11.67 1.20
N LEU A 13 -36.99 -12.97 0.99
CA LEU A 13 -36.45 -13.63 -0.21
C LEU A 13 -37.15 -13.07 -1.47
N GLY A 14 -36.34 -12.47 -2.37
CA GLY A 14 -36.83 -11.89 -3.62
C GLY A 14 -37.46 -10.50 -3.51
N GLU A 15 -37.64 -9.96 -2.29
CA GLU A 15 -38.25 -8.65 -2.05
C GLU A 15 -37.29 -7.74 -1.24
N PHE A 16 -36.34 -7.12 -1.89
CA PHE A 16 -35.21 -6.40 -1.28
C PHE A 16 -35.59 -5.22 -0.35
N PHE A 17 -36.81 -4.71 -0.43
CA PHE A 17 -37.29 -3.60 0.38
C PHE A 17 -38.37 -4.02 1.39
N ASN A 18 -38.67 -5.31 1.49
CA ASN A 18 -39.62 -5.85 2.44
C ASN A 18 -38.87 -6.44 3.66
N PHE A 19 -39.08 -5.85 4.83
CA PHE A 19 -38.49 -6.25 6.10
C PHE A 19 -39.53 -6.75 7.11
N ASP A 20 -40.70 -7.19 6.63
CA ASP A 20 -41.71 -7.80 7.49
C ASP A 20 -41.26 -9.20 7.90
N VAL A 21 -41.07 -9.37 9.21
CA VAL A 21 -40.60 -10.63 9.80
C VAL A 21 -41.67 -11.72 9.84
N GLY A 22 -42.94 -11.40 9.52
CA GLY A 22 -44.02 -12.36 9.41
C GLY A 22 -44.14 -13.33 10.57
N ASP A 23 -44.43 -14.60 10.26
CA ASP A 23 -44.53 -15.73 11.19
C ASP A 23 -43.20 -16.54 11.28
N ALA A 24 -42.10 -15.96 10.79
CA ALA A 24 -40.76 -16.60 10.70
C ALA A 24 -40.70 -17.80 9.74
N ALA A 25 -41.43 -17.73 8.62
CA ALA A 25 -41.28 -18.69 7.53
C ALA A 25 -39.89 -18.54 6.86
N ASP A 26 -39.40 -19.57 6.17
CA ASP A 26 -38.07 -19.54 5.55
C ASP A 26 -37.86 -18.44 4.52
N THR A 27 -38.93 -17.84 4.01
CA THR A 27 -38.91 -16.73 3.07
C THR A 27 -39.04 -15.36 3.73
N ASP A 28 -39.37 -15.30 5.01
CA ASP A 28 -39.62 -14.05 5.74
C ASP A 28 -38.33 -13.27 6.02
N ALA A 29 -38.47 -11.99 6.36
CA ALA A 29 -37.35 -11.15 6.72
C ALA A 29 -36.74 -11.60 8.07
N ILE A 30 -35.46 -11.32 8.24
CA ILE A 30 -34.71 -11.68 9.44
C ILE A 30 -34.39 -10.41 10.23
N SER A 31 -34.64 -10.45 11.54
CA SER A 31 -34.18 -9.45 12.50
C SER A 31 -33.39 -10.18 13.59
N MET A 32 -32.12 -9.81 13.77
CA MET A 32 -31.29 -10.42 14.80
C MET A 32 -30.38 -9.40 15.48
N VAL A 33 -30.30 -9.50 16.80
CA VAL A 33 -29.50 -8.62 17.64
C VAL A 33 -28.15 -9.27 17.93
N ALA A 34 -27.07 -8.49 17.80
CA ALA A 34 -25.72 -8.88 18.17
C ALA A 34 -25.55 -8.85 19.72
N ALA A 35 -26.28 -9.69 20.44
CA ALA A 35 -26.31 -9.71 21.91
C ALA A 35 -25.07 -10.44 22.47
N THR A 36 -23.97 -9.73 22.71
CA THR A 36 -22.73 -10.34 23.27
C THR A 36 -22.31 -9.80 24.64
N GLY A 37 -23.15 -9.00 25.28
CA GLY A 37 -22.85 -8.39 26.58
C GLY A 37 -22.00 -7.12 26.53
N ASP A 38 -21.51 -6.76 25.37
CA ASP A 38 -20.72 -5.56 25.10
C ASP A 38 -21.54 -4.54 24.30
N VAL A 39 -21.04 -3.31 24.17
CA VAL A 39 -21.63 -2.31 23.25
C VAL A 39 -21.27 -2.71 21.82
N ASN A 40 -22.24 -3.23 21.07
CA ASN A 40 -22.04 -3.80 19.74
C ASN A 40 -22.66 -2.91 18.65
N GLU A 41 -22.28 -1.65 18.60
CA GLU A 41 -22.59 -0.84 17.42
C GLU A 41 -21.98 -1.51 16.18
N ILE A 42 -22.84 -2.00 15.29
CA ILE A 42 -22.42 -2.60 14.02
C ILE A 42 -21.96 -1.46 13.10
N ARG A 43 -20.69 -1.52 12.71
CA ARG A 43 -20.07 -0.53 11.82
C ARG A 43 -20.04 -1.00 10.39
N TYR A 44 -19.71 -2.28 10.16
CA TYR A 44 -19.54 -2.83 8.82
C TYR A 44 -20.03 -4.26 8.72
N LEU A 45 -20.51 -4.60 7.53
CA LEU A 45 -20.86 -5.97 7.12
C LEU A 45 -20.00 -6.29 5.89
N VAL A 46 -19.30 -7.42 5.94
CA VAL A 46 -18.43 -7.86 4.83
C VAL A 46 -18.84 -9.26 4.40
N SER A 47 -19.15 -9.40 3.11
CA SER A 47 -19.43 -10.70 2.51
C SER A 47 -18.11 -11.37 2.13
N ASN A 48 -17.84 -12.54 2.71
CA ASN A 48 -16.70 -13.38 2.38
C ASN A 48 -17.19 -14.85 2.38
N ARG A 49 -16.43 -15.82 2.93
CA ARG A 49 -16.90 -17.19 3.17
C ARG A 49 -18.22 -17.20 3.94
N ASP A 50 -18.32 -16.39 4.97
CA ASP A 50 -19.51 -16.15 5.79
C ASP A 50 -19.83 -14.66 5.80
N LEU A 51 -21.01 -14.26 6.27
CA LEU A 51 -21.29 -12.86 6.50
C LEU A 51 -20.58 -12.41 7.78
N GLN A 52 -19.53 -11.63 7.60
CA GLN A 52 -18.73 -11.08 8.71
C GLN A 52 -19.37 -9.79 9.21
N VAL A 53 -19.44 -9.64 10.53
CA VAL A 53 -20.06 -8.51 11.23
C VAL A 53 -19.01 -7.85 12.11
N PHE A 54 -18.63 -6.63 11.76
CA PHE A 54 -17.65 -5.83 12.48
C PHE A 54 -18.36 -4.79 13.34
N THR A 55 -18.12 -4.87 14.65
CA THR A 55 -18.73 -3.94 15.62
C THR A 55 -17.68 -3.05 16.27
N ALA A 56 -18.10 -2.10 17.07
CA ALA A 56 -17.21 -1.22 17.83
C ALA A 56 -16.29 -1.96 18.80
N SER A 57 -16.67 -3.15 19.26
CA SER A 57 -15.95 -3.90 20.30
C SER A 57 -15.60 -5.35 19.95
N ASN A 58 -16.21 -5.91 18.91
CA ASN A 58 -16.04 -7.33 18.57
C ASN A 58 -16.11 -7.57 17.06
N GLU A 59 -15.57 -8.71 16.62
CA GLU A 59 -15.81 -9.30 15.32
C GLU A 59 -16.67 -10.56 15.50
N LEU A 60 -17.76 -10.60 14.74
CA LEU A 60 -18.72 -11.68 14.73
C LEU A 60 -18.90 -12.18 13.29
N TYR A 61 -19.59 -13.31 13.14
CA TYR A 61 -20.00 -13.78 11.84
C TYR A 61 -21.35 -14.50 11.91
N ILE A 62 -22.03 -14.55 10.76
CA ILE A 62 -23.22 -15.34 10.54
C ILE A 62 -22.81 -16.47 9.60
N PRO A 63 -22.82 -17.75 10.07
CA PRO A 63 -22.41 -18.87 9.25
C PRO A 63 -23.29 -19.02 8.01
N THR A 64 -22.66 -19.21 6.86
CA THR A 64 -23.32 -19.65 5.64
C THR A 64 -23.10 -21.14 5.51
N TYR A 65 -24.18 -21.92 5.67
CA TYR A 65 -24.08 -23.37 5.52
C TYR A 65 -24.03 -23.76 4.05
N LEU A 66 -23.17 -24.71 3.70
CA LEU A 66 -23.10 -25.27 2.37
C LEU A 66 -24.50 -25.73 1.91
N ASN A 67 -24.99 -25.14 0.81
CA ASN A 67 -26.28 -25.42 0.19
C ASN A 67 -27.53 -25.07 1.02
N GLN A 68 -27.42 -24.24 2.04
CA GLN A 68 -28.58 -23.74 2.78
C GLN A 68 -28.59 -22.21 2.79
N ALA A 69 -29.74 -21.64 2.46
CA ALA A 69 -29.96 -20.20 2.64
C ALA A 69 -30.03 -19.86 4.14
N ILE A 70 -29.63 -18.63 4.48
CA ILE A 70 -29.89 -18.08 5.82
C ILE A 70 -31.39 -17.83 5.91
N THR A 71 -32.06 -18.40 6.93
CA THR A 71 -33.49 -18.26 7.18
C THR A 71 -33.73 -17.79 8.60
N PRO A 72 -34.93 -17.29 8.93
CA PRO A 72 -35.26 -16.88 10.31
C PRO A 72 -35.01 -17.99 11.35
N THR A 73 -35.14 -19.26 10.93
CA THR A 73 -35.03 -20.41 11.85
C THR A 73 -33.58 -20.89 12.04
N ASN A 74 -32.65 -20.61 11.12
CA ASN A 74 -31.28 -21.09 11.19
C ASN A 74 -30.25 -19.97 11.38
N ALA A 75 -30.65 -18.70 11.29
CA ALA A 75 -29.78 -17.56 11.44
C ALA A 75 -29.17 -17.48 12.86
N GLN A 76 -27.86 -17.42 12.96
CA GLN A 76 -27.14 -17.33 14.22
C GLN A 76 -25.96 -16.37 14.09
N ILE A 77 -25.80 -15.46 15.05
CA ILE A 77 -24.61 -14.62 15.18
C ILE A 77 -23.63 -15.27 16.16
N ARG A 78 -22.37 -15.40 15.76
CA ARG A 78 -21.31 -15.98 16.61
C ARG A 78 -20.18 -14.99 16.81
N LYS A 79 -19.87 -14.69 18.08
CA LYS A 79 -18.71 -13.88 18.44
C LYS A 79 -17.43 -14.69 18.27
N GLN A 80 -16.39 -14.07 17.71
CA GLN A 80 -15.08 -14.70 17.51
C GLN A 80 -13.96 -13.96 18.24
N THR A 81 -13.78 -12.67 17.99
CA THR A 81 -12.65 -11.91 18.54
C THR A 81 -13.11 -10.60 19.20
N PRO A 82 -12.37 -10.10 20.22
CA PRO A 82 -12.79 -8.97 21.04
C PRO A 82 -11.99 -7.69 20.74
N TYR A 83 -11.75 -7.34 19.47
CA TYR A 83 -10.88 -6.20 19.14
C TYR A 83 -11.65 -4.95 18.71
N GLY A 84 -12.80 -5.12 18.05
CA GLY A 84 -13.57 -4.05 17.46
C GLY A 84 -12.89 -3.37 16.26
N VAL A 85 -13.68 -2.72 15.42
CA VAL A 85 -13.21 -2.05 14.21
C VAL A 85 -13.30 -0.54 14.36
N GLU A 86 -12.36 0.21 13.79
CA GLU A 86 -12.41 1.67 13.65
C GLU A 86 -13.39 2.08 12.53
N HIS A 87 -13.68 3.38 12.39
CA HIS A 87 -14.49 3.93 11.29
C HIS A 87 -13.73 3.94 9.96
N VAL A 88 -13.14 2.79 9.62
CA VAL A 88 -12.47 2.51 8.36
C VAL A 88 -13.04 1.21 7.82
N GLU A 89 -13.57 1.26 6.61
CA GLU A 89 -14.24 0.12 5.98
C GLU A 89 -13.29 -1.08 5.84
N PRO A 90 -13.62 -2.25 6.41
CA PRO A 90 -12.83 -3.46 6.21
C PRO A 90 -12.91 -3.94 4.77
N MET A 91 -11.81 -4.43 4.22
CA MET A 91 -11.71 -4.88 2.83
C MET A 91 -11.19 -6.31 2.74
N SER A 92 -11.74 -7.07 1.80
CA SER A 92 -11.25 -8.43 1.52
C SER A 92 -9.99 -8.40 0.68
N ILE A 93 -9.00 -9.22 1.06
CA ILE A 93 -7.76 -9.46 0.34
C ILE A 93 -7.39 -10.94 0.42
N ASP A 94 -7.29 -11.62 -0.72
CA ASP A 94 -6.85 -13.02 -0.83
C ASP A 94 -7.53 -13.98 0.17
N GLY A 95 -8.86 -13.85 0.31
CA GLY A 95 -9.68 -14.71 1.17
C GLY A 95 -9.69 -14.35 2.65
N ALA A 96 -8.97 -13.32 3.09
CA ALA A 96 -9.09 -12.73 4.42
C ALA A 96 -9.70 -11.34 4.35
N THR A 97 -10.06 -10.79 5.50
CA THR A 97 -10.54 -9.42 5.62
C THR A 97 -9.56 -8.61 6.45
N ILE A 98 -9.01 -7.53 5.88
CA ILE A 98 -8.15 -6.58 6.58
C ILE A 98 -9.03 -5.51 7.22
N PHE A 99 -8.78 -5.20 8.49
CA PHE A 99 -9.49 -4.15 9.20
C PHE A 99 -8.57 -3.39 10.16
N VAL A 100 -8.97 -2.17 10.48
CA VAL A 100 -8.31 -1.33 11.48
C VAL A 100 -8.97 -1.57 12.82
N GLN A 101 -8.20 -2.04 13.82
CA GLN A 101 -8.71 -2.22 15.17
C GLN A 101 -9.20 -0.88 15.76
N ASN A 102 -10.20 -0.91 16.62
CA ASN A 102 -10.86 0.26 17.22
C ASN A 102 -9.94 1.26 17.96
N ASN A 103 -8.66 0.97 18.12
CA ASN A 103 -7.67 1.90 18.66
C ASN A 103 -6.95 2.74 17.58
N GLY A 104 -7.23 2.52 16.29
CA GLY A 104 -6.63 3.22 15.16
C GLY A 104 -5.12 2.98 14.97
N ARG A 105 -4.52 1.96 15.61
CA ARG A 105 -3.06 1.75 15.61
C ARG A 105 -2.62 0.35 15.19
N ILE A 106 -3.55 -0.59 15.10
CA ILE A 106 -3.26 -1.98 14.78
C ILE A 106 -4.11 -2.37 13.59
N ILE A 107 -3.47 -2.92 12.58
CA ILE A 107 -4.13 -3.54 11.43
C ILE A 107 -4.18 -5.04 11.68
N ARG A 108 -5.38 -5.62 11.49
CA ARG A 108 -5.62 -7.04 11.68
C ARG A 108 -6.12 -7.69 10.41
N GLU A 109 -5.81 -8.96 10.30
CA GLU A 109 -6.30 -9.85 9.28
C GLU A 109 -7.29 -10.83 9.92
N TYR A 110 -8.56 -10.79 9.49
CA TYR A 110 -9.63 -11.66 9.93
C TYR A 110 -9.80 -12.79 8.92
N ILE A 111 -9.45 -13.99 9.33
CA ILE A 111 -9.43 -15.18 8.45
C ILE A 111 -10.00 -16.39 9.18
N TYR A 112 -10.75 -17.20 8.45
CA TYR A 112 -11.22 -18.51 8.95
C TYR A 112 -10.11 -19.53 8.84
N THR A 113 -9.90 -20.30 9.91
CA THR A 113 -8.93 -21.39 9.96
C THR A 113 -9.66 -22.72 10.17
N ASP A 114 -9.52 -23.64 9.22
CA ASP A 114 -10.18 -24.94 9.28
C ASP A 114 -9.68 -25.80 10.48
N THR A 115 -8.45 -25.58 10.92
CA THR A 115 -7.85 -26.29 12.06
C THR A 115 -8.51 -25.92 13.38
N GLU A 116 -8.94 -24.67 13.54
CA GLU A 116 -9.59 -24.17 14.74
C GLU A 116 -11.12 -24.12 14.60
N GLU A 117 -11.62 -24.36 13.39
CA GLU A 117 -13.03 -24.18 13.01
C GLU A 117 -13.59 -22.80 13.43
N ALA A 118 -12.73 -21.80 13.39
CA ALA A 118 -13.01 -20.47 13.92
C ALA A 118 -12.34 -19.38 13.08
N TYR A 119 -12.85 -18.16 13.21
CA TYR A 119 -12.17 -16.96 12.71
C TYR A 119 -11.14 -16.48 13.73
N THR A 120 -9.97 -16.13 13.24
CA THR A 120 -8.91 -15.48 14.02
C THR A 120 -8.65 -14.09 13.50
N ALA A 121 -8.22 -13.16 14.37
CA ALA A 121 -7.86 -11.79 14.02
C ALA A 121 -6.40 -11.52 14.37
N THR A 122 -5.48 -11.91 13.49
CA THR A 122 -4.04 -11.77 13.71
C THR A 122 -3.57 -10.35 13.35
N SER A 123 -2.71 -9.75 14.19
CA SER A 123 -2.09 -8.46 13.86
C SER A 123 -1.05 -8.63 12.76
N VAL A 124 -1.23 -7.90 11.66
CA VAL A 124 -0.28 -7.85 10.53
C VAL A 124 0.64 -6.64 10.57
N SER A 125 0.38 -5.70 11.49
CA SER A 125 1.18 -4.47 11.65
C SER A 125 2.14 -4.49 12.82
N THR A 126 2.31 -5.61 13.54
CA THR A 126 3.08 -5.68 14.78
C THR A 126 4.52 -5.17 14.62
N ILE A 127 5.22 -5.63 13.57
CA ILE A 127 6.61 -5.20 13.30
C ILE A 127 6.70 -3.84 12.59
N ALA A 128 5.59 -3.34 12.05
CA ALA A 128 5.49 -2.08 11.33
C ALA A 128 4.60 -1.05 12.07
N SER A 129 4.40 -1.21 13.37
CA SER A 129 3.52 -0.36 14.18
C SER A 129 3.89 1.13 14.11
N HIS A 130 5.16 1.45 13.89
CA HIS A 130 5.67 2.81 13.72
C HIS A 130 5.19 3.48 12.42
N LEU A 131 4.70 2.71 11.44
CA LEU A 131 4.14 3.23 10.19
C LEU A 131 2.65 3.53 10.30
N ILE A 132 1.95 3.00 11.31
CA ILE A 132 0.49 3.10 11.41
C ILE A 132 0.12 4.27 12.33
N ASP A 133 -0.47 5.30 11.73
CA ASP A 133 -0.95 6.48 12.45
C ASP A 133 -2.40 6.78 12.05
N ALA A 134 -3.34 6.32 12.86
CA ALA A 134 -4.78 6.55 12.73
C ALA A 134 -5.28 6.53 11.27
N PRO A 135 -5.31 5.36 10.62
CA PRO A 135 -5.79 5.22 9.25
C PRO A 135 -7.21 5.77 9.07
N LYS A 136 -7.48 6.40 7.93
CA LYS A 136 -8.77 7.01 7.60
C LYS A 136 -9.52 6.29 6.49
N TYR A 137 -8.80 5.82 5.49
CA TYR A 137 -9.37 5.11 4.34
C TYR A 137 -8.50 3.91 4.04
N LEU A 138 -9.13 2.85 3.58
CA LEU A 138 -8.50 1.60 3.15
C LEU A 138 -9.02 1.26 1.76
N ALA A 139 -8.12 0.91 0.85
CA ALA A 139 -8.45 0.35 -0.45
C ALA A 139 -7.60 -0.90 -0.70
N VAL A 140 -8.14 -1.88 -1.40
CA VAL A 140 -7.43 -3.09 -1.80
C VAL A 140 -7.32 -3.13 -3.32
N VAL A 141 -6.12 -3.38 -3.81
CA VAL A 141 -5.83 -3.64 -5.22
C VAL A 141 -5.44 -5.11 -5.33
N HIS A 142 -6.16 -5.85 -6.15
CA HIS A 142 -5.84 -7.25 -6.42
C HIS A 142 -4.68 -7.36 -7.41
N SER A 143 -4.02 -8.52 -7.45
CA SER A 143 -2.90 -8.75 -8.37
C SER A 143 -3.28 -8.47 -9.82
N GLY A 144 -2.54 -7.59 -10.45
CA GLY A 144 -2.80 -7.11 -11.81
C GLY A 144 -1.85 -5.95 -12.15
N PHE A 145 -1.97 -5.33 -13.32
CA PHE A 145 -1.21 -4.15 -13.73
C PHE A 145 0.31 -4.19 -13.42
N GLY A 146 0.95 -5.35 -13.63
CA GLY A 146 2.40 -5.51 -13.46
C GLY A 146 2.87 -5.75 -12.01
N LEU A 147 1.96 -5.77 -11.04
CA LEU A 147 2.27 -6.17 -9.66
C LEU A 147 1.81 -7.61 -9.43
N PRO A 148 2.73 -8.50 -8.98
CA PRO A 148 2.42 -9.92 -8.81
C PRO A 148 1.54 -10.22 -7.61
N ASP A 149 1.57 -9.38 -6.58
CA ASP A 149 0.88 -9.59 -5.32
C ASP A 149 -0.22 -8.54 -5.11
N SER A 150 -1.32 -8.95 -4.48
CA SER A 150 -2.35 -8.02 -4.01
C SER A 150 -1.79 -7.14 -2.90
N TYR A 151 -2.29 -5.91 -2.79
CA TYR A 151 -1.89 -5.01 -1.72
C TYR A 151 -3.04 -4.16 -1.20
N ALA A 152 -2.96 -3.80 0.06
CA ALA A 152 -3.85 -2.84 0.71
C ALA A 152 -3.16 -1.49 0.87
N ALA A 153 -3.86 -0.41 0.59
CA ALA A 153 -3.40 0.97 0.74
C ALA A 153 -4.22 1.69 1.81
N LEU A 154 -3.55 2.28 2.79
CA LEU A 154 -4.18 2.99 3.89
C LEU A 154 -3.70 4.44 3.93
N THR A 155 -4.61 5.41 3.85
CA THR A 155 -4.26 6.80 4.14
C THR A 155 -4.15 7.01 5.64
N LEU A 156 -3.12 7.71 6.07
CA LEU A 156 -2.79 7.95 7.46
C LEU A 156 -3.16 9.37 7.88
N ASN A 157 -3.28 9.60 9.19
CA ASN A 157 -3.64 10.91 9.72
C ASN A 157 -2.56 11.98 9.45
N ASN A 158 -1.30 11.58 9.34
CA ASN A 158 -0.18 12.46 9.00
C ASN A 158 -0.11 12.82 7.49
N GLY A 159 -1.02 12.30 6.68
CA GLY A 159 -1.08 12.54 5.23
C GLY A 159 -0.20 11.63 4.38
N ASP A 160 0.42 10.62 4.96
CA ASP A 160 1.17 9.59 4.23
C ASP A 160 0.24 8.45 3.79
N LEU A 161 0.78 7.54 2.98
CA LEU A 161 0.14 6.31 2.57
C LEU A 161 0.96 5.11 3.08
N ALA A 162 0.31 4.19 3.80
CA ALA A 162 0.89 2.91 4.13
C ALA A 162 0.39 1.85 3.15
N LEU A 163 1.32 1.10 2.57
CA LEU A 163 1.03 -0.01 1.65
C LEU A 163 1.37 -1.32 2.34
N PHE A 164 0.43 -2.24 2.35
CA PHE A 164 0.60 -3.60 2.87
C PHE A 164 0.47 -4.61 1.74
N SER A 165 1.49 -5.43 1.54
CA SER A 165 1.46 -6.56 0.60
C SER A 165 1.66 -7.86 1.36
N SER A 166 0.85 -8.87 1.03
CA SER A 166 0.92 -10.19 1.64
C SER A 166 0.81 -11.28 0.57
N ASN A 167 1.73 -12.24 0.64
CA ASN A 167 1.65 -13.48 -0.12
C ASN A 167 1.74 -14.64 0.84
N ARG A 168 0.57 -15.23 1.16
CA ARG A 168 0.48 -16.32 2.15
C ARG A 168 1.17 -17.60 1.68
N ALA A 169 1.13 -17.91 0.39
CA ALA A 169 1.76 -19.10 -0.16
C ALA A 169 3.28 -19.07 0.04
N GLU A 170 3.88 -17.89 -0.08
CA GLU A 170 5.31 -17.67 0.13
C GLU A 170 5.66 -17.20 1.55
N LYS A 171 4.67 -17.07 2.43
CA LYS A 171 4.82 -16.57 3.82
C LYS A 171 5.51 -15.20 3.88
N ARG A 172 5.22 -14.34 2.90
CA ARG A 172 5.72 -12.96 2.83
C ARG A 172 4.64 -11.98 3.28
N ALA A 173 5.02 -11.04 4.13
CA ALA A 173 4.22 -9.88 4.47
C ALA A 173 5.14 -8.66 4.58
N SER A 174 4.79 -7.57 3.96
CA SER A 174 5.61 -6.36 3.94
C SER A 174 4.77 -5.10 4.07
N TRP A 175 5.35 -4.11 4.72
CA TRP A 175 4.81 -2.77 4.82
C TRP A 175 5.76 -1.77 4.19
N THR A 176 5.21 -0.83 3.43
CA THR A 176 5.94 0.26 2.81
C THR A 176 5.21 1.57 3.07
N ARG A 177 5.96 2.62 3.39
CA ARG A 177 5.44 3.97 3.46
C ARG A 177 5.64 4.66 2.12
N ALA A 178 4.57 5.19 1.55
CA ALA A 178 4.63 6.07 0.39
C ALA A 178 4.36 7.52 0.83
N VAL A 179 5.24 8.42 0.42
CA VAL A 179 5.18 9.85 0.69
C VAL A 179 5.13 10.55 -0.66
N ALA A 180 4.14 11.40 -0.90
CA ALA A 180 4.07 12.22 -2.10
C ALA A 180 4.60 13.64 -1.83
N ASN A 181 4.80 14.42 -2.90
CA ASN A 181 5.00 15.87 -2.81
C ASN A 181 3.68 16.59 -2.44
N GLY A 182 2.97 16.08 -1.44
CA GLY A 182 1.66 16.51 -0.96
C GLY A 182 1.17 15.62 0.17
N THR A 183 -0.12 15.65 0.48
CA THR A 183 -0.74 14.84 1.53
C THR A 183 -1.89 14.03 0.96
N PHE A 184 -1.91 12.72 1.24
CA PHE A 184 -3.00 11.84 0.84
C PHE A 184 -4.25 12.11 1.67
N GLY A 185 -5.37 12.39 1.00
CA GLY A 185 -6.67 12.61 1.63
C GLY A 185 -7.49 11.33 1.73
N SER A 186 -7.72 10.68 0.62
CA SER A 186 -8.48 9.43 0.53
C SER A 186 -7.95 8.55 -0.57
N VAL A 187 -8.26 7.24 -0.51
CA VAL A 187 -7.91 6.25 -1.53
C VAL A 187 -9.14 5.44 -1.91
N CYS A 188 -9.17 4.97 -3.15
CA CYS A 188 -10.11 3.96 -3.62
C CYS A 188 -9.45 3.10 -4.70
N SER A 189 -9.97 1.88 -4.92
CA SER A 189 -9.55 1.00 -6.00
C SER A 189 -10.68 0.85 -7.01
N ILE A 190 -10.35 0.92 -8.30
CA ILE A 190 -11.25 0.70 -9.42
C ILE A 190 -10.51 -0.13 -10.45
N GLU A 191 -11.06 -1.28 -10.84
CA GLU A 191 -10.46 -2.17 -11.86
C GLU A 191 -8.99 -2.50 -11.59
N ASP A 192 -8.67 -2.87 -10.35
CA ASP A 192 -7.31 -3.19 -9.89
C ASP A 192 -6.27 -2.05 -10.03
N ARG A 193 -6.74 -0.81 -10.07
CA ARG A 193 -5.94 0.41 -10.06
C ARG A 193 -6.22 1.21 -8.81
N LEU A 194 -5.20 1.76 -8.19
CA LEU A 194 -5.31 2.61 -7.00
C LEU A 194 -5.43 4.08 -7.42
N PHE A 195 -6.48 4.72 -6.94
CA PHE A 195 -6.67 6.17 -7.07
C PHE A 195 -6.59 6.83 -5.70
N ALA A 196 -6.05 8.03 -5.68
CA ALA A 196 -5.93 8.82 -4.47
C ALA A 196 -6.29 10.28 -4.71
N ASN A 197 -6.98 10.86 -3.75
CA ASN A 197 -7.07 12.30 -3.64
C ASN A 197 -5.84 12.81 -2.89
N VAL A 198 -5.06 13.69 -3.51
CA VAL A 198 -3.84 14.25 -2.95
C VAL A 198 -3.92 15.75 -2.93
N TYR A 199 -3.62 16.37 -1.79
CA TYR A 199 -3.47 17.82 -1.68
C TYR A 199 -2.02 18.17 -1.97
N ASP A 200 -1.78 18.99 -2.99
CA ASP A 200 -0.43 19.47 -3.30
C ASP A 200 0.10 20.44 -2.22
N ALA A 201 1.37 20.87 -2.33
CA ALA A 201 2.00 21.79 -1.39
C ALA A 201 1.29 23.16 -1.26
N SER A 202 0.46 23.52 -2.24
CA SER A 202 -0.36 24.74 -2.23
C SER A 202 -1.78 24.49 -1.68
N GLY A 203 -2.10 23.24 -1.29
CA GLY A 203 -3.41 22.86 -0.76
C GLY A 203 -4.47 22.59 -1.84
N ASN A 204 -4.11 22.52 -3.12
CA ASN A 204 -5.04 22.17 -4.18
C ASN A 204 -5.25 20.66 -4.23
N LEU A 205 -6.52 20.27 -4.36
CA LEU A 205 -6.90 18.87 -4.49
C LEU A 205 -6.63 18.37 -5.91
N LYS A 206 -5.93 17.25 -6.01
CA LYS A 206 -5.68 16.53 -7.26
C LYS A 206 -6.15 15.09 -7.12
N LEU A 207 -6.85 14.60 -8.15
CA LEU A 207 -7.13 13.17 -8.29
C LEU A 207 -5.96 12.54 -9.05
N CYS A 208 -5.29 11.62 -8.38
CA CYS A 208 -4.10 10.94 -8.89
C CYS A 208 -4.36 9.43 -9.00
N GLU A 209 -3.76 8.81 -9.99
CA GLU A 209 -3.63 7.37 -10.09
C GLU A 209 -2.23 6.98 -9.59
N PHE A 210 -2.15 5.87 -8.85
CA PHE A 210 -0.88 5.30 -8.42
C PHE A 210 -0.34 4.41 -9.53
N ASP A 211 0.77 4.82 -10.13
CA ASP A 211 1.42 4.15 -11.23
C ASP A 211 2.88 3.84 -10.88
N THR A 212 3.42 2.79 -11.46
CA THR A 212 4.81 2.34 -11.26
C THR A 212 5.70 2.54 -12.49
N GLU A 213 5.21 3.24 -13.52
CA GLU A 213 5.92 3.40 -14.79
C GLU A 213 7.14 4.31 -14.67
N VAL A 214 7.04 5.36 -13.86
CA VAL A 214 8.14 6.30 -13.60
C VAL A 214 8.19 6.72 -12.13
N GLY A 215 9.38 7.10 -11.66
CA GLY A 215 9.61 7.58 -10.30
C GLY A 215 9.32 9.08 -10.12
N LEU A 216 8.16 9.54 -10.60
CA LEU A 216 7.72 10.93 -10.51
C LEU A 216 6.33 11.02 -9.87
N ASP A 217 6.16 11.95 -8.94
CA ASP A 217 4.84 12.33 -8.44
C ASP A 217 4.19 13.37 -9.37
N PHE A 218 2.85 13.36 -9.45
CA PHE A 218 2.06 14.29 -10.25
C PHE A 218 2.52 14.38 -11.69
N TRP A 219 2.98 13.28 -12.25
CA TRP A 219 3.51 13.29 -13.60
C TRP A 219 2.42 13.43 -14.65
N LEU A 220 2.79 14.06 -15.75
CA LEU A 220 2.04 14.06 -16.98
C LEU A 220 2.93 13.54 -18.12
N TYR A 221 2.31 12.91 -19.10
CA TYR A 221 2.93 12.44 -20.31
C TYR A 221 2.50 13.32 -21.48
N GLY A 222 3.46 13.89 -22.20
CA GLY A 222 3.18 14.79 -23.30
C GLY A 222 4.14 14.62 -24.48
N ALA A 223 3.67 14.98 -25.68
CA ALA A 223 4.52 15.03 -26.86
C ALA A 223 5.49 16.22 -26.78
N VAL A 224 6.72 15.99 -27.22
CA VAL A 224 7.70 17.06 -27.42
C VAL A 224 7.46 17.68 -28.80
N SER A 225 7.00 18.91 -28.83
CA SER A 225 6.76 19.67 -30.06
C SER A 225 7.62 20.93 -30.07
N THR A 226 8.43 21.12 -31.11
CA THR A 226 9.37 22.27 -31.23
C THR A 226 10.27 22.41 -29.99
N ASN A 227 10.75 21.28 -29.44
CA ASN A 227 11.55 21.18 -28.23
C ASN A 227 10.87 21.69 -26.94
N VAL A 228 9.55 21.75 -26.90
CA VAL A 228 8.81 22.10 -25.69
C VAL A 228 7.76 21.02 -25.35
N VAL A 229 7.43 20.91 -24.05
CA VAL A 229 6.37 20.06 -23.53
C VAL A 229 5.36 20.96 -22.83
N ASP A 230 4.08 20.86 -23.19
CA ASP A 230 3.00 21.56 -22.50
C ASP A 230 2.68 20.85 -21.19
N VAL A 231 2.73 21.59 -20.09
CA VAL A 231 2.47 21.09 -18.73
C VAL A 231 1.35 21.85 -18.04
N SER A 232 0.60 22.66 -18.77
CA SER A 232 -0.43 23.56 -18.24
C SER A 232 -1.56 22.85 -17.50
N ALA A 233 -1.78 21.55 -17.76
CA ALA A 233 -2.78 20.75 -17.07
C ALA A 233 -2.46 20.50 -15.57
N VAL A 234 -1.19 20.54 -15.18
CA VAL A 234 -0.76 20.21 -13.81
C VAL A 234 0.12 21.31 -13.21
N TYR A 235 0.97 21.98 -14.01
CA TYR A 235 1.99 22.89 -13.54
C TYR A 235 1.80 24.32 -14.06
N SER A 236 2.29 25.27 -13.29
CA SER A 236 2.25 26.71 -13.60
C SER A 236 3.67 27.27 -13.75
N SER A 237 3.76 28.44 -14.37
CA SER A 237 5.02 29.16 -14.52
C SER A 237 5.76 29.33 -13.20
N GLY A 238 7.06 28.98 -13.20
CA GLY A 238 7.93 29.02 -12.03
C GLY A 238 8.01 27.73 -11.24
N ASP A 239 7.15 26.74 -11.52
CA ASP A 239 7.25 25.43 -10.88
C ASP A 239 8.56 24.72 -11.28
N SER A 240 9.20 24.07 -10.30
CA SER A 240 10.33 23.17 -10.55
C SER A 240 9.81 21.77 -10.79
N VAL A 241 10.22 21.14 -11.89
CA VAL A 241 9.81 19.79 -12.31
C VAL A 241 11.02 19.00 -12.77
N ASP A 242 10.95 17.68 -12.70
CA ASP A 242 11.94 16.77 -13.29
C ASP A 242 11.38 16.15 -14.58
N VAL A 243 12.25 15.88 -15.53
CA VAL A 243 11.87 15.42 -16.87
C VAL A 243 12.53 14.10 -17.20
N ILE A 244 11.72 13.15 -17.67
CA ILE A 244 12.17 11.92 -18.33
C ILE A 244 11.75 12.01 -19.79
N ALA A 245 12.70 12.18 -20.68
CA ALA A 245 12.44 12.25 -22.13
C ALA A 245 12.53 10.87 -22.78
N ILE A 246 11.79 10.66 -23.87
CA ILE A 246 11.72 9.40 -24.60
C ILE A 246 12.25 9.58 -26.01
N LYS A 247 13.19 8.71 -26.38
CA LYS A 247 13.73 8.55 -27.71
C LYS A 247 13.86 7.07 -28.04
N ASP A 248 13.33 6.65 -29.17
CA ASP A 248 13.39 5.25 -29.62
C ASP A 248 12.95 4.23 -28.54
N SER A 249 11.85 4.55 -27.82
CA SER A 249 11.32 3.78 -26.71
C SER A 249 12.24 3.69 -25.47
N THR A 250 13.33 4.44 -25.44
CA THR A 250 14.25 4.50 -24.30
C THR A 250 13.99 5.76 -23.49
N GLN A 251 13.97 5.62 -22.19
CA GLN A 251 13.76 6.71 -21.23
C GLN A 251 15.12 7.32 -20.80
N TYR A 252 15.20 8.64 -20.80
CA TYR A 252 16.37 9.40 -20.40
C TYR A 252 16.00 10.43 -19.35
N SER A 253 16.58 10.34 -18.17
CA SER A 253 16.42 11.36 -17.13
C SER A 253 17.22 12.61 -17.49
N LEU A 254 16.54 13.72 -17.69
CA LEU A 254 17.17 15.02 -18.04
C LEU A 254 17.41 15.90 -16.81
N GLY A 255 16.87 15.52 -15.65
CA GLY A 255 16.98 16.29 -14.41
C GLY A 255 15.93 17.39 -14.29
N ALA A 256 16.25 18.41 -13.48
CA ALA A 256 15.32 19.45 -13.10
C ALA A 256 15.21 20.58 -14.12
N PHE A 257 13.97 21.02 -14.35
CA PHE A 257 13.62 22.16 -15.21
C PHE A 257 12.70 23.12 -14.48
N THR A 258 12.62 24.37 -14.95
CA THR A 258 11.65 25.35 -14.48
C THR A 258 10.60 25.58 -15.57
N VAL A 259 9.33 25.51 -15.21
CA VAL A 259 8.21 25.79 -16.12
C VAL A 259 8.23 27.26 -16.54
N ASN A 260 8.17 27.52 -17.82
CA ASN A 260 8.25 28.86 -18.38
C ASN A 260 6.91 29.64 -18.28
N GLY A 261 6.92 30.90 -18.73
CA GLY A 261 5.74 31.79 -18.67
C GLY A 261 4.54 31.34 -19.52
N SER A 262 4.72 30.37 -20.43
CA SER A 262 3.65 29.74 -21.21
C SER A 262 3.19 28.40 -20.63
N ASN A 263 3.57 28.06 -19.40
CA ASN A 263 3.32 26.78 -18.75
C ASN A 263 3.88 25.58 -19.53
N GLN A 264 5.10 25.74 -20.04
CA GLN A 264 5.81 24.71 -20.82
C GLN A 264 7.18 24.44 -20.22
N VAL A 265 7.70 23.24 -20.45
CA VAL A 265 9.11 22.89 -20.22
C VAL A 265 9.88 23.01 -21.50
N ASP A 266 10.95 23.80 -21.51
CA ASP A 266 11.81 24.06 -22.65
C ASP A 266 12.99 23.08 -22.67
N LEU A 267 13.05 22.24 -23.71
CA LEU A 267 14.08 21.23 -23.95
C LEU A 267 15.05 21.66 -25.09
N THR A 268 15.08 22.94 -25.44
CA THR A 268 15.94 23.45 -26.55
C THR A 268 17.41 23.12 -26.34
N ALA A 269 17.89 23.06 -25.09
CA ALA A 269 19.26 22.64 -24.79
C ALA A 269 19.57 21.19 -25.20
N HIS A 270 18.53 20.36 -25.39
CA HIS A 270 18.61 18.97 -25.81
C HIS A 270 18.05 18.71 -27.21
N ALA A 271 17.92 19.76 -28.04
CA ALA A 271 17.30 19.69 -29.37
C ALA A 271 17.99 18.70 -30.34
N SER A 272 19.29 18.44 -30.15
CA SER A 272 20.04 17.47 -30.94
C SER A 272 19.61 16.03 -30.75
N GLU A 273 18.96 15.72 -29.64
CA GLU A 273 18.56 14.36 -29.27
C GLU A 273 17.24 13.91 -29.91
N SER A 274 16.42 14.82 -30.41
CA SER A 274 15.16 14.53 -31.12
C SER A 274 14.19 13.68 -30.27
N TYR A 275 13.94 14.07 -29.04
CA TYR A 275 12.96 13.41 -28.17
C TYR A 275 11.55 13.55 -28.74
N THR A 276 10.75 12.49 -28.61
CA THR A 276 9.38 12.44 -29.14
C THR A 276 8.32 12.75 -28.07
N HIS A 277 8.54 12.28 -26.84
CA HIS A 277 7.65 12.45 -25.73
C HIS A 277 8.45 12.67 -24.44
N ALA A 278 7.79 13.14 -23.40
CA ALA A 278 8.39 13.23 -22.08
C ALA A 278 7.36 13.02 -20.97
N TYR A 279 7.80 12.42 -19.87
CA TYR A 279 7.16 12.49 -18.58
C TYR A 279 7.71 13.70 -17.83
N VAL A 280 6.82 14.49 -17.26
CA VAL A 280 7.18 15.68 -16.48
C VAL A 280 6.48 15.60 -15.14
N GLY A 281 7.23 15.66 -14.05
CA GLY A 281 6.68 15.48 -12.71
C GLY A 281 7.64 15.96 -11.62
N LYS A 282 7.37 15.54 -10.40
CA LYS A 282 8.22 15.81 -9.24
C LYS A 282 8.90 14.53 -8.79
N LYS A 283 10.22 14.46 -8.84
CA LYS A 283 10.93 13.27 -8.40
C LYS A 283 10.84 13.09 -6.88
N PHE A 284 10.91 11.86 -6.46
CA PHE A 284 11.10 11.46 -5.07
C PHE A 284 12.33 10.54 -4.95
N THR A 285 12.80 10.34 -3.72
CA THR A 285 13.87 9.38 -3.44
C THR A 285 13.26 8.09 -2.91
N ALA A 286 13.41 7.00 -3.66
CA ALA A 286 13.10 5.66 -3.17
C ALA A 286 14.19 5.21 -2.20
N LYS A 287 13.80 4.69 -1.02
CA LYS A 287 14.73 4.35 0.04
C LYS A 287 14.38 3.03 0.72
N ILE A 288 15.37 2.15 0.83
CA ILE A 288 15.32 0.91 1.61
C ILE A 288 16.37 1.00 2.70
N ILE A 289 15.95 0.83 3.96
CA ILE A 289 16.86 0.71 5.09
C ILE A 289 16.67 -0.70 5.66
N THR A 290 17.75 -1.48 5.69
CA THR A 290 17.68 -2.81 6.31
C THR A 290 17.56 -2.67 7.84
N ASN A 291 17.00 -3.69 8.48
CA ASN A 291 17.20 -3.84 9.92
C ASN A 291 18.69 -3.98 10.24
N PRO A 292 19.11 -3.69 11.49
CA PRO A 292 20.46 -4.00 11.92
C PRO A 292 20.77 -5.47 11.63
N VAL A 293 21.89 -5.71 10.92
CA VAL A 293 22.26 -7.07 10.57
C VAL A 293 22.81 -7.77 11.80
N ASP A 294 22.15 -8.85 12.21
CA ASP A 294 22.56 -9.67 13.34
C ASP A 294 23.00 -11.06 12.85
N ALA A 295 24.01 -11.63 13.49
CA ALA A 295 24.49 -12.95 13.20
C ALA A 295 24.69 -13.72 14.50
N ALA A 296 24.28 -14.97 14.51
CA ALA A 296 24.60 -15.88 15.60
C ALA A 296 26.05 -16.37 15.43
N VAL A 297 26.86 -16.19 16.47
CA VAL A 297 28.21 -16.77 16.56
C VAL A 297 28.18 -17.98 17.50
N SER A 298 29.21 -18.80 17.46
CA SER A 298 29.29 -20.05 18.26
C SER A 298 29.04 -19.84 19.77
N ASN A 299 29.27 -18.64 20.28
CA ASN A 299 29.09 -18.29 21.70
C ASN A 299 27.80 -17.51 22.01
N GLY A 300 26.86 -17.45 21.07
CA GLY A 300 25.57 -16.75 21.24
C GLY A 300 25.36 -15.62 20.23
N PRO A 301 24.33 -14.77 20.43
CA PRO A 301 24.07 -13.65 19.55
C PRO A 301 25.18 -12.58 19.66
N ALA A 302 25.59 -12.02 18.53
CA ALA A 302 26.58 -10.93 18.50
C ALA A 302 25.97 -9.55 18.81
N THR A 303 24.72 -9.50 19.28
CA THR A 303 23.99 -8.28 19.62
C THR A 303 24.77 -7.44 20.64
N GLY A 304 24.99 -6.17 20.34
CA GLY A 304 25.74 -5.25 21.21
C GLY A 304 27.26 -5.24 20.98
N SER A 305 27.83 -6.22 20.22
CA SER A 305 29.22 -6.17 19.78
C SER A 305 29.37 -5.28 18.55
N ALA A 306 30.53 -4.62 18.40
CA ALA A 306 30.83 -3.85 17.20
C ALA A 306 31.02 -4.82 16.02
N ARG A 307 30.24 -4.61 14.94
CA ARG A 307 30.23 -5.44 13.73
C ARG A 307 30.45 -4.55 12.52
N GLY A 308 31.07 -5.09 11.49
CA GLY A 308 31.26 -4.40 10.21
C GLY A 308 30.53 -5.11 9.07
N ILE A 309 29.98 -4.33 8.15
CA ILE A 309 29.56 -4.85 6.84
C ILE A 309 30.70 -4.51 5.88
N THR A 310 31.39 -5.52 5.39
CA THR A 310 32.56 -5.34 4.50
C THR A 310 32.18 -5.20 3.06
N ASN A 311 31.20 -5.96 2.64
CA ASN A 311 30.75 -5.98 1.25
C ASN A 311 29.23 -6.11 1.20
N ILE A 312 28.62 -5.40 0.25
CA ILE A 312 27.19 -5.50 -0.05
C ILE A 312 27.08 -5.82 -1.53
N VAL A 313 26.38 -6.89 -1.85
CA VAL A 313 26.05 -7.25 -3.23
C VAL A 313 24.55 -7.05 -3.42
N LEU A 314 24.18 -6.17 -4.34
CA LEU A 314 22.81 -5.99 -4.78
C LEU A 314 22.57 -6.76 -6.07
N ASP A 315 21.48 -7.51 -6.12
CA ASP A 315 20.94 -8.07 -7.35
C ASP A 315 19.92 -7.09 -7.90
N LEU A 316 20.27 -6.46 -9.02
CA LEU A 316 19.54 -5.33 -9.62
C LEU A 316 18.95 -5.73 -10.97
N LYS A 317 17.81 -5.14 -11.30
CA LYS A 317 17.21 -5.22 -12.64
C LYS A 317 16.86 -3.82 -13.13
N ASN A 318 17.28 -3.50 -14.34
CA ASN A 318 17.03 -2.22 -15.02
C ASN A 318 17.48 -0.98 -14.21
N ALA A 319 18.60 -1.06 -13.51
CA ALA A 319 19.08 0.02 -12.66
C ALA A 319 19.90 1.04 -13.46
N ASN A 320 19.61 2.32 -13.28
CA ASN A 320 20.34 3.42 -13.89
C ASN A 320 21.22 4.14 -12.88
N SER A 321 20.74 4.29 -11.67
CA SER A 321 21.51 4.82 -10.57
C SER A 321 21.07 4.14 -9.25
N VAL A 322 22.02 3.89 -8.38
CA VAL A 322 21.75 3.40 -7.03
C VAL A 322 22.85 3.88 -6.09
N LYS A 323 22.48 4.29 -4.90
CA LYS A 323 23.42 4.66 -3.82
C LYS A 323 23.28 3.64 -2.71
N VAL A 324 24.41 3.20 -2.18
CA VAL A 324 24.48 2.35 -0.99
C VAL A 324 25.30 3.07 0.07
N ASN A 325 24.70 3.36 1.21
CA ASN A 325 25.31 4.17 2.27
C ASN A 325 25.91 5.48 1.70
N SER A 326 25.13 6.20 0.87
CA SER A 326 25.51 7.44 0.18
C SER A 326 26.62 7.31 -0.87
N ARG A 327 27.06 6.10 -1.23
CA ARG A 327 28.07 5.85 -2.27
C ARG A 327 27.39 5.43 -3.57
N ALA A 328 27.62 6.18 -4.64
CA ALA A 328 27.13 5.87 -5.98
C ALA A 328 28.27 5.30 -6.82
N PRO A 329 28.17 4.06 -7.31
CA PRO A 329 29.14 3.53 -8.29
C PRO A 329 28.79 4.04 -9.68
N THR A 330 29.76 4.00 -10.57
CA THR A 330 29.50 4.16 -12.00
C THR A 330 28.76 2.93 -12.51
N MET A 331 27.62 3.14 -13.15
CA MET A 331 26.80 2.10 -13.76
C MET A 331 26.49 2.44 -15.21
N SER A 332 26.33 1.40 -16.04
CA SER A 332 25.72 1.57 -17.37
C SER A 332 24.21 1.74 -17.22
N SER A 333 23.60 2.51 -18.09
CA SER A 333 22.13 2.63 -18.14
C SER A 333 21.48 1.24 -18.31
N GLY A 334 20.39 0.98 -17.60
CA GLY A 334 19.66 -0.28 -17.67
C GLY A 334 20.41 -1.49 -17.11
N PHE A 335 21.34 -1.30 -16.17
CA PHE A 335 22.13 -2.39 -15.62
C PHE A 335 21.26 -3.48 -14.99
N THR A 336 21.48 -4.73 -15.37
CA THR A 336 20.84 -5.91 -14.80
C THR A 336 21.92 -6.91 -14.38
N GLY A 337 21.88 -7.35 -13.12
CA GLY A 337 22.85 -8.29 -12.56
C GLY A 337 23.30 -7.90 -11.16
N LYS A 338 24.34 -8.55 -10.68
CA LYS A 338 24.90 -8.33 -9.34
C LYS A 338 25.93 -7.21 -9.34
N LYS A 339 25.77 -6.26 -8.42
CA LYS A 339 26.70 -5.15 -8.22
C LYS A 339 27.23 -5.13 -6.79
N GLU A 340 28.55 -5.06 -6.66
CA GLU A 340 29.24 -5.01 -5.37
C GLU A 340 29.44 -3.56 -4.90
N PHE A 341 29.26 -3.36 -3.60
CA PHE A 341 29.49 -2.10 -2.91
C PHE A 341 30.32 -2.40 -1.66
N ARG A 342 31.49 -1.83 -1.58
CA ARG A 342 32.31 -1.96 -0.38
C ARG A 342 31.82 -0.99 0.69
N SER A 343 31.46 -1.52 1.83
CA SER A 343 31.11 -0.73 3.02
C SER A 343 32.28 -0.77 3.98
N LEU A 344 32.61 0.37 4.56
CA LEU A 344 33.70 0.48 5.54
C LEU A 344 33.12 1.03 6.82
N GLY A 345 33.43 0.38 7.92
CA GLY A 345 33.09 0.86 9.24
C GLY A 345 32.52 -0.24 10.14
N TYR A 346 32.64 0.01 11.44
CA TYR A 346 32.07 -0.84 12.48
C TYR A 346 30.99 -0.06 13.23
N SER A 347 29.87 -0.72 13.50
CA SER A 347 28.77 -0.20 14.31
C SER A 347 28.22 -1.32 15.20
N ARG A 348 27.59 -0.93 16.30
CA ARG A 348 26.82 -1.88 17.11
C ARG A 348 25.54 -2.32 16.41
N ASP A 349 24.99 -1.44 15.58
CA ASP A 349 23.77 -1.64 14.79
C ASP A 349 24.05 -1.33 13.31
N PRO A 350 24.81 -2.22 12.61
CA PRO A 350 25.14 -1.99 11.20
C PRO A 350 23.90 -2.15 10.31
N GLN A 351 23.54 -1.08 9.60
CA GLN A 351 22.44 -1.04 8.65
C GLN A 351 22.95 -0.69 7.26
N VAL A 352 22.23 -1.14 6.25
CA VAL A 352 22.46 -0.79 4.86
C VAL A 352 21.32 0.12 4.40
N THR A 353 21.68 1.28 3.87
CA THR A 353 20.74 2.19 3.22
C THR A 353 20.95 2.11 1.72
N ILE A 354 19.89 1.77 0.98
CA ILE A 354 19.85 1.74 -0.48
C ILE A 354 18.92 2.86 -0.91
N GLU A 355 19.39 3.73 -1.79
CA GLU A 355 18.65 4.91 -2.26
C GLU A 355 18.73 5.02 -3.76
N GLN A 356 17.62 5.44 -4.37
CA GLN A 356 17.55 5.87 -5.75
C GLN A 356 16.85 7.23 -5.80
N ASP A 357 17.53 8.22 -6.35
CA ASP A 357 17.04 9.57 -6.58
C ASP A 357 16.89 9.92 -8.08
N ASP A 358 17.18 8.96 -8.95
CA ASP A 358 16.87 9.05 -10.38
C ASP A 358 15.43 8.57 -10.59
N PRO A 359 14.59 9.31 -11.31
CA PRO A 359 13.19 8.96 -11.49
C PRO A 359 12.93 7.81 -12.47
N LEU A 360 13.97 7.16 -12.98
CA LEU A 360 13.85 5.94 -13.80
C LEU A 360 13.58 4.72 -12.92
N THR A 361 12.81 3.75 -13.43
CA THR A 361 12.45 2.55 -12.67
C THR A 361 13.65 1.64 -12.43
N MET A 362 13.69 1.03 -11.24
CA MET A 362 14.69 0.05 -10.83
C MET A 362 14.03 -1.04 -9.96
N GLN A 363 14.52 -2.26 -10.07
CA GLN A 363 14.12 -3.35 -9.18
C GLN A 363 15.33 -3.89 -8.41
N VAL A 364 15.20 -4.04 -7.09
CA VAL A 364 16.16 -4.73 -6.23
C VAL A 364 15.60 -6.11 -5.90
N ASN A 365 16.21 -7.17 -6.47
CA ASN A 365 15.77 -8.55 -6.28
C ASN A 365 16.32 -9.15 -4.99
N GLY A 366 17.50 -8.71 -4.56
CA GLY A 366 18.14 -9.26 -3.37
C GLY A 366 19.29 -8.40 -2.85
N ILE A 367 19.54 -8.55 -1.55
CA ILE A 367 20.62 -7.89 -0.82
C ILE A 367 21.42 -8.96 -0.12
N ILE A 368 22.73 -9.03 -0.39
CA ILE A 368 23.66 -9.94 0.28
C ILE A 368 24.68 -9.07 1.02
N ALA A 369 24.82 -9.26 2.32
CA ALA A 369 25.78 -8.55 3.14
C ALA A 369 26.83 -9.53 3.72
N GLU A 370 28.11 -9.20 3.57
CA GLU A 370 29.21 -9.91 4.21
C GLU A 370 29.56 -9.20 5.52
N LEU A 371 29.59 -9.96 6.62
CA LEU A 371 29.82 -9.46 7.96
C LEU A 371 31.22 -9.80 8.46
N ILE A 372 31.81 -8.86 9.19
CA ILE A 372 32.93 -9.09 10.11
C ILE A 372 32.45 -8.78 11.53
N ILE A 373 32.72 -9.75 12.43
CA ILE A 373 32.41 -9.66 13.87
C ILE A 373 33.69 -9.55 14.65
#